data_d635486eb510ef6b410a23327f45953c
#
_entry.id   d635486eb510ef6b410a23327f45953c
#
_cell.length_a   1.000
_cell.length_b   1.000
_cell.length_c   1.000
_cell.angle_alpha   90.00
_cell.angle_beta   90.00
_cell.angle_gamma   90.00
#
_symmetry.space_group_name_H-M   'P 1'
#
loop_
_entity.id
_entity.type
_entity.pdbx_description
1 polymer ?
#
loop_
_entity_poly.entity_id
_entity_poly.type
_entity_poly.pdbx_seq_one_letter_code
_entity_poly.pdbx_strand_id
1 'polypeptide(L)'
;MNKTEILLSQLKLDGQLPILAKATMTKVTVTTHDCYSFFLESEEVIPFAEYRQFKTRLNDFPYPASFYLKVRSLRYPKEEVLAYARYFILNLQDQYPQWAFVASLPLTYEGDTLKIEVVNEIQLNALRELKPLLASLLEEVGLALNVETAIDTENADYQKIKQEMEQNVEVKVSAPIKKPEAPKPVAKPN
;
A
#
# COMPACT_ATOMS: atom_id res chain seq x y z
N MET A 1 -29.22 17.30 -15.68
CA MET A 1 -28.44 16.07 -15.41
C MET A 1 -27.01 16.32 -15.86
N ASN A 2 -26.05 16.24 -14.99
CA ASN A 2 -24.64 16.40 -15.35
C ASN A 2 -24.08 15.11 -16.00
N LYS A 3 -22.87 15.18 -16.61
CA LYS A 3 -22.30 14.00 -17.30
C LYS A 3 -22.04 12.83 -16.37
N THR A 4 -21.72 13.08 -15.11
CA THR A 4 -21.52 12.06 -14.08
C THR A 4 -22.83 11.36 -13.76
N GLU A 5 -23.91 12.10 -13.59
CA GLU A 5 -25.26 11.53 -13.39
C GLU A 5 -25.69 10.65 -14.57
N ILE A 6 -25.37 11.05 -15.81
CA ILE A 6 -25.65 10.22 -17.00
C ILE A 6 -24.88 8.89 -16.91
N LEU A 7 -23.60 8.93 -16.54
CA LEU A 7 -22.81 7.71 -16.36
C LEU A 7 -23.39 6.83 -15.25
N LEU A 8 -23.76 7.41 -14.12
CA LEU A 8 -24.36 6.67 -13.00
C LEU A 8 -25.68 6.02 -13.39
N SER A 9 -26.51 6.71 -14.19
CA SER A 9 -27.74 6.16 -14.73
C SER A 9 -27.50 4.97 -15.65
N GLN A 10 -26.50 5.06 -16.54
CA GLN A 10 -26.10 3.94 -17.40
C GLN A 10 -25.64 2.72 -16.60
N LEU A 11 -24.99 2.95 -15.44
CA LEU A 11 -24.56 1.90 -14.52
C LEU A 11 -25.65 1.44 -13.55
N LYS A 12 -26.88 1.95 -13.67
CA LYS A 12 -28.02 1.67 -12.78
C LYS A 12 -27.74 2.03 -11.32
N LEU A 13 -27.10 3.17 -11.10
CA LEU A 13 -26.70 3.71 -9.80
C LEU A 13 -27.41 5.04 -9.46
N ASP A 14 -28.53 5.32 -10.10
CA ASP A 14 -29.29 6.56 -9.89
C ASP A 14 -29.61 6.78 -8.40
N GLY A 15 -29.21 7.93 -7.85
CA GLY A 15 -29.49 8.32 -6.48
C GLY A 15 -28.79 7.51 -5.38
N GLN A 16 -27.95 6.53 -5.74
CA GLN A 16 -27.28 5.66 -4.77
C GLN A 16 -25.94 6.21 -4.29
N LEU A 17 -25.30 7.07 -5.06
CA LEU A 17 -23.96 7.60 -4.83
C LEU A 17 -23.98 9.14 -4.76
N PRO A 18 -24.50 9.73 -3.66
CA PRO A 18 -24.81 11.16 -3.61
C PRO A 18 -23.56 12.06 -3.68
N ILE A 19 -22.40 11.61 -3.18
CA ILE A 19 -21.16 12.40 -3.22
C ILE A 19 -20.55 12.28 -4.62
N LEU A 20 -20.44 11.07 -5.16
CA LEU A 20 -19.93 10.84 -6.51
C LEU A 20 -20.79 11.53 -7.59
N ALA A 21 -22.09 11.60 -7.40
CA ALA A 21 -23.01 12.29 -8.32
C ALA A 21 -22.74 13.79 -8.43
N LYS A 22 -22.18 14.40 -7.39
CA LYS A 22 -21.75 15.82 -7.39
C LYS A 22 -20.42 16.04 -8.12
N ALA A 23 -19.61 15.00 -8.31
CA ALA A 23 -18.35 15.12 -9.01
C ALA A 23 -18.57 15.55 -10.46
N THR A 24 -17.65 16.37 -10.96
CA THR A 24 -17.69 16.89 -12.33
C THR A 24 -16.85 15.99 -13.24
N MET A 25 -17.46 15.42 -14.27
CA MET A 25 -16.72 14.72 -15.32
C MET A 25 -16.00 15.73 -16.22
N THR A 26 -14.69 15.82 -16.07
CA THR A 26 -13.84 16.77 -16.78
C THR A 26 -13.42 16.28 -18.16
N LYS A 27 -13.18 14.97 -18.27
CA LYS A 27 -12.69 14.35 -19.51
C LYS A 27 -13.15 12.90 -19.60
N VAL A 28 -13.39 12.44 -20.84
CA VAL A 28 -13.48 11.02 -21.19
C VAL A 28 -12.51 10.76 -22.33
N THR A 29 -11.70 9.75 -22.21
CA THR A 29 -10.82 9.29 -23.31
C THR A 29 -11.22 7.88 -23.72
N VAL A 30 -11.15 7.61 -25.01
CA VAL A 30 -11.39 6.29 -25.59
C VAL A 30 -10.16 5.93 -26.40
N THR A 31 -9.58 4.78 -26.13
CA THR A 31 -8.44 4.28 -26.90
C THR A 31 -8.90 3.53 -28.13
N THR A 32 -7.96 3.21 -29.04
CA THR A 32 -8.20 2.43 -30.26
C THR A 32 -8.76 1.01 -30.00
N HIS A 33 -8.72 0.53 -28.76
CA HIS A 33 -9.23 -0.78 -28.33
C HIS A 33 -10.51 -0.65 -27.49
N ASP A 34 -11.27 0.41 -27.67
CA ASP A 34 -12.53 0.68 -26.95
C ASP A 34 -12.36 0.67 -25.40
N CYS A 35 -11.17 1.02 -24.89
CA CYS A 35 -10.97 1.21 -23.47
C CYS A 35 -11.33 2.65 -23.07
N TYR A 36 -12.24 2.78 -22.13
CA TYR A 36 -12.71 4.07 -21.65
C TYR A 36 -11.95 4.50 -20.40
N SER A 37 -11.59 5.78 -20.32
CA SER A 37 -11.05 6.37 -19.09
C SER A 37 -11.85 7.62 -18.74
N PHE A 38 -12.47 7.58 -17.57
CA PHE A 38 -13.30 8.67 -17.04
C PHE A 38 -12.48 9.48 -16.04
N PHE A 39 -12.42 10.79 -16.23
CA PHE A 39 -11.72 11.71 -15.32
C PHE A 39 -12.77 12.56 -14.62
N LEU A 40 -12.81 12.45 -13.30
CA LEU A 40 -13.76 13.15 -12.45
C LEU A 40 -13.03 14.05 -11.47
N GLU A 41 -13.63 15.19 -11.16
CA GLU A 41 -13.14 16.12 -10.16
C GLU A 41 -14.21 16.31 -9.08
N SER A 42 -13.83 16.15 -7.81
CA SER A 42 -14.71 16.28 -6.66
C SER A 42 -14.15 17.34 -5.69
N GLU A 43 -15.05 18.05 -5.00
CA GLU A 43 -14.65 18.98 -3.94
C GLU A 43 -14.20 18.24 -2.66
N GLU A 44 -14.74 17.05 -2.42
CA GLU A 44 -14.48 16.23 -1.24
C GLU A 44 -14.12 14.78 -1.61
N VAL A 45 -13.50 14.06 -0.69
CA VAL A 45 -13.18 12.64 -0.86
C VAL A 45 -14.47 11.86 -1.10
N ILE A 46 -14.47 11.03 -2.13
CA ILE A 46 -15.59 10.11 -2.36
C ILE A 46 -15.56 9.04 -1.26
N PRO A 47 -16.66 8.82 -0.52
CA PRO A 47 -16.71 7.77 0.49
C PRO A 47 -16.33 6.40 -0.10
N PHE A 48 -15.52 5.63 0.61
CA PHE A 48 -15.06 4.33 0.14
C PHE A 48 -16.21 3.38 -0.24
N ALA A 49 -17.34 3.47 0.47
CA ALA A 49 -18.53 2.69 0.14
C ALA A 49 -19.09 3.04 -1.25
N GLU A 50 -19.15 4.35 -1.62
CA GLU A 50 -19.60 4.80 -2.93
C GLU A 50 -18.59 4.37 -4.01
N TYR A 51 -17.28 4.55 -3.76
CA TYR A 51 -16.23 4.11 -4.66
C TYR A 51 -16.35 2.62 -4.98
N ARG A 52 -16.48 1.78 -3.96
CA ARG A 52 -16.55 0.33 -4.11
C ARG A 52 -17.77 -0.09 -4.91
N GLN A 53 -18.94 0.51 -4.65
CA GLN A 53 -20.15 0.24 -5.38
C GLN A 53 -20.02 0.67 -6.85
N PHE A 54 -19.48 1.87 -7.09
CA PHE A 54 -19.22 2.36 -8.44
C PHE A 54 -18.23 1.46 -9.19
N LYS A 55 -17.11 1.10 -8.56
CA LYS A 55 -16.09 0.22 -9.15
C LYS A 55 -16.66 -1.14 -9.54
N THR A 56 -17.49 -1.72 -8.69
CA THR A 56 -18.16 -2.99 -8.97
C THR A 56 -19.04 -2.89 -10.21
N ARG A 57 -19.83 -1.83 -10.32
CA ARG A 57 -20.71 -1.61 -11.47
C ARG A 57 -19.95 -1.21 -12.73
N LEU A 58 -18.84 -0.51 -12.60
CA LEU A 58 -17.99 -0.17 -13.73
C LEU A 58 -17.36 -1.42 -14.37
N ASN A 59 -17.12 -2.47 -13.60
CA ASN A 59 -16.65 -3.76 -14.12
C ASN A 59 -17.72 -4.47 -14.99
N ASP A 60 -19.01 -4.15 -14.79
CA ASP A 60 -20.12 -4.63 -15.63
C ASP A 60 -20.31 -3.78 -16.89
N PHE A 61 -19.52 -2.73 -17.08
CA PHE A 61 -19.59 -1.90 -18.28
C PHE A 61 -19.18 -2.72 -19.51
N PRO A 62 -19.86 -2.57 -20.66
CA PRO A 62 -19.63 -3.43 -21.83
C PRO A 62 -18.23 -3.32 -22.45
N TYR A 63 -17.46 -2.33 -22.07
CA TYR A 63 -16.12 -2.08 -22.52
C TYR A 63 -15.16 -1.94 -21.33
N PRO A 64 -13.86 -2.28 -21.46
CA PRO A 64 -12.87 -2.02 -20.41
C PRO A 64 -12.90 -0.55 -20.01
N ALA A 65 -13.07 -0.30 -18.73
CA ALA A 65 -13.21 1.05 -18.21
C ALA A 65 -12.38 1.30 -16.96
N SER A 66 -11.73 2.45 -16.92
CA SER A 66 -11.00 2.97 -15.77
C SER A 66 -11.54 4.33 -15.39
N PHE A 67 -11.34 4.74 -14.15
CA PHE A 67 -11.67 6.10 -13.75
C PHE A 67 -10.61 6.65 -12.81
N TYR A 68 -10.46 7.95 -12.86
CA TYR A 68 -9.48 8.72 -12.10
C TYR A 68 -10.20 9.85 -11.40
N LEU A 69 -9.98 9.96 -10.12
CA LEU A 69 -10.56 11.03 -9.31
C LEU A 69 -9.49 12.06 -8.98
N LYS A 70 -9.85 13.32 -9.11
CA LYS A 70 -9.10 14.44 -8.55
C LYS A 70 -9.93 15.06 -7.44
N VAL A 71 -9.40 15.08 -6.24
CA VAL A 71 -10.05 15.68 -5.08
C VAL A 71 -9.41 17.04 -4.81
N ARG A 72 -10.24 18.08 -4.66
CA ARG A 72 -9.76 19.45 -4.35
C ARG A 72 -9.46 19.66 -2.88
N SER A 73 -10.11 18.90 -2.00
CA SER A 73 -9.86 18.96 -0.57
C SER A 73 -8.40 18.58 -0.25
N LEU A 74 -7.77 19.37 0.61
CA LEU A 74 -6.43 19.06 1.16
C LEU A 74 -6.49 18.29 2.47
N ARG A 75 -7.70 18.01 2.97
CA ARG A 75 -7.91 17.24 4.19
C ARG A 75 -8.74 16.00 3.87
N TYR A 76 -8.17 14.86 4.19
CA TYR A 76 -8.81 13.57 3.96
C TYR A 76 -9.30 12.97 5.27
N PRO A 77 -10.56 12.49 5.35
CA PRO A 77 -11.06 11.78 6.54
C PRO A 77 -10.22 10.53 6.79
N LYS A 78 -9.78 10.34 8.04
CA LYS A 78 -8.89 9.24 8.44
C LYS A 78 -9.48 7.86 8.10
N GLU A 79 -10.75 7.68 8.40
CA GLU A 79 -11.47 6.43 8.15
C GLU A 79 -11.48 6.07 6.67
N GLU A 80 -11.70 7.07 5.80
CA GLU A 80 -11.72 6.88 4.36
C GLU A 80 -10.34 6.51 3.83
N VAL A 81 -9.29 7.24 4.24
CA VAL A 81 -7.91 6.95 3.84
C VAL A 81 -7.53 5.51 4.21
N LEU A 82 -7.82 5.09 5.44
CA LEU A 82 -7.50 3.74 5.91
C LEU A 82 -8.32 2.67 5.17
N ALA A 83 -9.59 2.95 4.85
CA ALA A 83 -10.44 2.03 4.09
C ALA A 83 -9.90 1.81 2.66
N TYR A 84 -9.54 2.90 1.96
CA TYR A 84 -8.91 2.82 0.64
C TYR A 84 -7.56 2.09 0.67
N ALA A 85 -6.70 2.43 1.63
CA ALA A 85 -5.39 1.82 1.77
C ALA A 85 -5.50 0.30 1.99
N ARG A 86 -6.36 -0.16 2.90
CA ARG A 86 -6.59 -1.59 3.13
C ARG A 86 -7.13 -2.29 1.90
N TYR A 87 -8.06 -1.68 1.18
CA TYR A 87 -8.61 -2.25 -0.04
C TYR A 87 -7.53 -2.43 -1.12
N PHE A 88 -6.68 -1.42 -1.34
CA PHE A 88 -5.61 -1.52 -2.33
C PHE A 88 -4.52 -2.49 -1.92
N ILE A 89 -4.17 -2.57 -0.63
CA ILE A 89 -3.24 -3.57 -0.11
C ILE A 89 -3.76 -4.99 -0.37
N LEU A 90 -5.04 -5.26 -0.13
CA LEU A 90 -5.64 -6.56 -0.41
C LEU A 90 -5.60 -6.89 -1.91
N ASN A 91 -5.91 -5.92 -2.79
CA ASN A 91 -5.83 -6.14 -4.23
C ASN A 91 -4.38 -6.37 -4.71
N LEU A 92 -3.40 -5.68 -4.13
CA LEU A 92 -1.99 -5.91 -4.41
C LEU A 92 -1.50 -7.27 -3.91
N GLN A 93 -2.01 -7.73 -2.77
CA GLN A 93 -1.71 -9.06 -2.24
C GLN A 93 -2.16 -10.17 -3.21
N ASP A 94 -3.33 -10.04 -3.84
CA ASP A 94 -3.82 -11.01 -4.82
C ASP A 94 -2.92 -11.10 -6.05
N GLN A 95 -2.30 -9.98 -6.45
CA GLN A 95 -1.36 -9.92 -7.57
C GLN A 95 0.07 -10.31 -7.17
N TYR A 96 0.47 -10.02 -5.94
CA TYR A 96 1.81 -10.18 -5.39
C TYR A 96 1.77 -10.94 -4.05
N PRO A 97 1.70 -12.29 -4.07
CA PRO A 97 1.55 -13.10 -2.86
C PRO A 97 2.64 -12.88 -1.79
N GLN A 98 3.83 -12.42 -2.19
CA GLN A 98 4.91 -12.06 -1.26
C GLN A 98 4.54 -10.94 -0.29
N TRP A 99 3.48 -10.17 -0.56
CA TRP A 99 2.98 -9.09 0.32
C TRP A 99 1.79 -9.51 1.17
N ALA A 100 1.49 -10.82 1.25
CA ALA A 100 0.36 -11.34 2.03
C ALA A 100 0.38 -10.88 3.51
N PHE A 101 1.57 -10.72 4.10
CA PHE A 101 1.73 -10.26 5.46
C PHE A 101 1.29 -8.80 5.68
N VAL A 102 1.28 -7.96 4.63
CA VAL A 102 1.00 -6.52 4.75
C VAL A 102 -0.45 -6.25 5.19
N ALA A 103 -1.38 -7.12 4.83
CA ALA A 103 -2.78 -6.98 5.23
C ALA A 103 -3.00 -6.98 6.75
N SER A 104 -2.11 -7.64 7.50
CA SER A 104 -2.15 -7.72 8.96
C SER A 104 -1.38 -6.61 9.67
N LEU A 105 -0.59 -5.80 8.94
CA LEU A 105 0.21 -4.76 9.55
C LEU A 105 -0.64 -3.58 10.03
N PRO A 106 -0.25 -2.92 11.13
CA PRO A 106 -0.85 -1.67 11.55
C PRO A 106 -0.69 -0.59 10.49
N LEU A 107 -1.79 0.13 10.24
CA LEU A 107 -1.81 1.31 9.39
C LEU A 107 -2.23 2.52 10.22
N THR A 108 -1.46 3.58 10.14
CA THR A 108 -1.81 4.86 10.76
C THR A 108 -1.80 5.97 9.70
N TYR A 109 -2.67 6.96 9.89
CA TYR A 109 -2.75 8.12 9.01
C TYR A 109 -2.74 9.39 9.83
N GLU A 110 -1.77 10.26 9.58
CA GLU A 110 -1.59 11.53 10.27
C GLU A 110 -1.11 12.61 9.29
N GLY A 111 -1.77 13.75 9.31
CA GLY A 111 -1.48 14.85 8.40
C GLY A 111 -1.77 14.47 6.95
N ASP A 112 -0.74 14.26 6.16
CA ASP A 112 -0.75 13.84 4.76
C ASP A 112 -0.02 12.50 4.54
N THR A 113 0.34 11.82 5.63
CA THR A 113 1.19 10.64 5.61
C THR A 113 0.45 9.40 6.08
N LEU A 114 0.42 8.38 5.22
CA LEU A 114 0.02 7.01 5.56
C LEU A 114 1.26 6.22 5.96
N LYS A 115 1.29 5.73 7.20
CA LYS A 115 2.39 4.91 7.73
C LYS A 115 1.98 3.46 7.81
N ILE A 116 2.89 2.57 7.37
CA ILE A 116 2.79 1.12 7.53
C ILE A 116 3.85 0.71 8.53
N GLU A 117 3.44 0.17 9.67
CA GLU A 117 4.33 -0.25 10.74
C GLU A 117 4.78 -1.69 10.53
N VAL A 118 6.08 -1.93 10.53
CA VAL A 118 6.71 -3.25 10.34
C VAL A 118 7.52 -3.64 11.56
N VAL A 119 7.70 -4.93 11.79
CA VAL A 119 8.41 -5.45 12.98
C VAL A 119 9.89 -5.73 12.76
N ASN A 120 10.36 -5.72 11.50
CA ASN A 120 11.77 -6.01 11.19
C ASN A 120 12.21 -5.44 9.84
N GLU A 121 13.52 -5.44 9.59
CA GLU A 121 14.12 -4.94 8.34
C GLU A 121 13.77 -5.78 7.11
N ILE A 122 13.47 -7.07 7.27
CA ILE A 122 13.08 -7.93 6.13
C ILE A 122 11.75 -7.45 5.58
N GLN A 123 10.77 -7.20 6.45
CA GLN A 123 9.48 -6.62 6.08
C GLN A 123 9.66 -5.22 5.50
N LEU A 124 10.50 -4.38 6.10
CA LEU A 124 10.79 -3.04 5.59
C LEU A 124 11.33 -3.08 4.16
N ASN A 125 12.25 -3.97 3.87
CA ASN A 125 12.81 -4.13 2.52
C ASN A 125 11.77 -4.65 1.53
N ALA A 126 10.92 -5.59 1.95
CA ALA A 126 9.84 -6.12 1.11
C ALA A 126 8.82 -5.04 0.72
N LEU A 127 8.63 -4.00 1.53
CA LEU A 127 7.70 -2.91 1.25
C LEU A 127 8.24 -1.81 0.33
N ARG A 128 9.52 -1.84 -0.04
CA ARG A 128 10.11 -0.79 -0.92
C ARG A 128 9.38 -0.66 -2.25
N GLU A 129 8.98 -1.77 -2.84
CA GLU A 129 8.26 -1.79 -4.11
C GLU A 129 6.75 -1.54 -3.94
N LEU A 130 6.20 -1.94 -2.80
CA LEU A 130 4.77 -1.71 -2.51
C LEU A 130 4.45 -0.23 -2.34
N LYS A 131 5.31 0.54 -1.68
CA LYS A 131 5.08 1.97 -1.39
C LYS A 131 4.66 2.79 -2.62
N PRO A 132 5.46 2.82 -3.71
CA PRO A 132 5.12 3.62 -4.89
C PRO A 132 3.84 3.11 -5.58
N LEU A 133 3.58 1.80 -5.57
CA LEU A 133 2.36 1.24 -6.14
C LEU A 133 1.13 1.65 -5.33
N LEU A 134 1.20 1.56 -4.01
CA LEU A 134 0.11 1.97 -3.13
C LEU A 134 -0.16 3.48 -3.25
N ALA A 135 0.90 4.29 -3.28
CA ALA A 135 0.78 5.74 -3.48
C ALA A 135 0.09 6.08 -4.82
N SER A 136 0.47 5.40 -5.91
CA SER A 136 -0.16 5.58 -7.22
C SER A 136 -1.65 5.21 -7.21
N LEU A 137 -2.02 4.09 -6.57
CA LEU A 137 -3.43 3.68 -6.47
C LEU A 137 -4.27 4.64 -5.63
N LEU A 138 -3.69 5.19 -4.55
CA LEU A 138 -4.34 6.22 -3.74
C LEU A 138 -4.51 7.52 -4.54
N GLU A 139 -3.53 7.91 -5.33
CA GLU A 139 -3.61 9.09 -6.19
C GLU A 139 -4.69 8.95 -7.27
N GLU A 140 -4.89 7.75 -7.84
CA GLU A 140 -5.96 7.48 -8.81
C GLU A 140 -7.37 7.77 -8.26
N VAL A 141 -7.55 7.65 -6.95
CA VAL A 141 -8.81 7.98 -6.26
C VAL A 141 -8.79 9.36 -5.59
N GLY A 142 -7.80 10.19 -5.93
CA GLY A 142 -7.69 11.57 -5.48
C GLY A 142 -7.07 11.75 -4.10
N LEU A 143 -6.47 10.70 -3.53
CA LEU A 143 -5.77 10.74 -2.26
C LEU A 143 -4.26 10.88 -2.49
N ALA A 144 -3.80 12.10 -2.72
CA ALA A 144 -2.38 12.41 -2.89
C ALA A 144 -1.69 12.39 -1.51
N LEU A 145 -1.21 11.23 -1.11
CA LEU A 145 -0.63 10.96 0.20
C LEU A 145 0.84 10.57 0.08
N ASN A 146 1.61 10.92 1.10
CA ASN A 146 2.91 10.31 1.32
C ASN A 146 2.73 8.94 1.98
N VAL A 147 3.36 7.89 1.43
CA VAL A 147 3.34 6.55 2.01
C VAL A 147 4.70 6.27 2.63
N GLU A 148 4.73 6.05 3.93
CA GLU A 148 5.94 5.74 4.69
C GLU A 148 5.86 4.37 5.34
N THR A 149 7.03 3.80 5.60
CA THR A 149 7.18 2.58 6.37
C THR A 149 8.09 2.86 7.55
N ALA A 150 7.70 2.42 8.73
CA ALA A 150 8.49 2.58 9.95
C ALA A 150 8.60 1.24 10.67
N ILE A 151 9.74 1.00 11.33
CA ILE A 151 9.90 -0.15 12.21
C ILE A 151 9.26 0.23 13.55
N ASP A 152 8.30 -0.58 13.99
CA ASP A 152 7.74 -0.47 15.34
C ASP A 152 8.78 -1.00 16.34
N THR A 153 9.59 -0.08 16.86
CA THR A 153 10.64 -0.40 17.84
C THR A 153 10.10 -0.72 19.24
N GLU A 154 8.83 -0.42 19.49
CA GLU A 154 8.16 -0.72 20.76
C GLU A 154 7.50 -2.11 20.75
N ASN A 155 7.39 -2.72 19.57
CA ASN A 155 6.80 -4.05 19.44
C ASN A 155 7.62 -5.08 20.21
N ALA A 156 6.95 -5.92 21.01
CA ALA A 156 7.57 -6.94 21.83
C ALA A 156 8.40 -7.94 21.00
N ASP A 157 7.97 -8.26 19.78
CA ASP A 157 8.68 -9.16 18.88
C ASP A 157 9.97 -8.53 18.34
N TYR A 158 9.98 -7.25 18.02
CA TYR A 158 11.18 -6.52 17.63
C TYR A 158 12.20 -6.49 18.78
N GLN A 159 11.77 -6.17 19.99
CA GLN A 159 12.64 -6.16 21.17
C GLN A 159 13.23 -7.53 21.47
N LYS A 160 12.44 -8.59 21.31
CA LYS A 160 12.88 -9.97 21.51
C LYS A 160 13.93 -10.38 20.46
N ILE A 161 13.68 -10.11 19.19
CA ILE A 161 14.63 -10.38 18.10
C ILE A 161 15.94 -9.60 18.32
N LYS A 162 15.85 -8.33 18.72
CA LYS A 162 17.02 -7.50 19.01
C LYS A 162 17.85 -8.08 20.16
N GLN A 163 17.21 -8.49 21.27
CA GLN A 163 17.86 -9.13 22.38
C GLN A 163 18.54 -10.45 22.01
N GLU A 164 17.89 -11.29 21.21
CA GLU A 164 18.46 -12.54 20.72
C GLU A 164 19.68 -12.30 19.80
N MET A 165 19.64 -11.27 18.96
CA MET A 165 20.77 -10.89 18.12
C MET A 165 21.96 -10.38 18.96
N GLU A 166 21.72 -9.52 19.94
CA GLU A 166 22.76 -8.99 20.84
C GLU A 166 23.42 -10.11 21.65
N GLN A 167 22.64 -11.05 22.22
CA GLN A 167 23.16 -12.21 22.93
C GLN A 167 24.01 -13.12 22.04
N ASN A 168 23.60 -13.35 20.79
CA ASN A 168 24.37 -14.17 19.84
C ASN A 168 25.69 -13.51 19.41
N VAL A 169 25.77 -12.18 19.40
CA VAL A 169 27.01 -11.44 19.12
C VAL A 169 27.96 -11.54 20.29
N GLU A 170 27.49 -11.42 21.53
CA GLU A 170 28.34 -11.57 22.73
C GLU A 170 28.93 -12.97 22.85
N VAL A 171 28.17 -14.03 22.54
CA VAL A 171 28.66 -15.41 22.54
C VAL A 171 29.77 -15.64 21.50
N LYS A 172 29.70 -15.00 20.33
CA LYS A 172 30.74 -15.12 19.30
C LYS A 172 32.02 -14.38 19.62
N VAL A 173 31.94 -13.28 20.37
CA VAL A 173 33.12 -12.49 20.79
C VAL A 173 33.84 -13.13 21.97
N SER A 174 33.15 -13.90 22.80
CA SER A 174 33.73 -14.56 23.98
C SER A 174 34.34 -15.94 23.72
N ALA A 175 34.28 -16.47 22.49
CA ALA A 175 34.96 -17.72 22.15
C ALA A 175 36.48 -17.49 22.03
N PRO A 176 37.34 -18.12 22.88
CA PRO A 176 38.77 -17.91 22.82
C PRO A 176 39.33 -18.43 21.48
N ILE A 177 40.04 -17.57 20.77
CA ILE A 177 40.77 -17.94 19.57
C ILE A 177 41.85 -18.96 20.00
N LYS A 178 41.63 -20.24 19.68
CA LYS A 178 42.68 -21.25 19.81
C LYS A 178 43.84 -20.84 18.93
N LYS A 179 45.00 -20.46 19.58
CA LYS A 179 46.24 -20.26 18.86
C LYS A 179 46.56 -21.51 18.07
N PRO A 180 47.02 -21.42 16.81
CA PRO A 180 47.55 -22.57 16.09
C PRO A 180 48.75 -23.13 16.84
N GLU A 181 48.73 -24.42 17.16
CA GLU A 181 49.90 -25.13 17.68
C GLU A 181 51.02 -25.08 16.63
N ALA A 182 52.22 -24.66 17.08
CA ALA A 182 53.41 -24.65 16.27
C ALA A 182 53.77 -26.08 15.81
N PRO A 183 54.18 -26.29 14.57
CA PRO A 183 54.56 -27.60 14.07
C PRO A 183 55.77 -28.14 14.82
N LYS A 184 55.67 -29.38 15.36
CA LYS A 184 56.78 -30.09 16.00
C LYS A 184 57.90 -30.36 14.98
N PRO A 185 59.18 -30.18 15.35
CA PRO A 185 60.31 -30.46 14.46
C PRO A 185 60.39 -31.92 14.12
N VAL A 186 60.45 -32.23 12.82
CA VAL A 186 60.69 -33.58 12.31
C VAL A 186 62.15 -33.98 12.56
N ALA A 187 62.35 -35.06 13.29
CA ALA A 187 63.68 -35.65 13.51
C ALA A 187 64.25 -36.21 12.19
N LYS A 188 65.51 -35.88 11.88
CA LYS A 188 66.25 -36.44 10.75
C LYS A 188 66.64 -37.87 11.06
N PRO A 189 66.47 -38.83 10.10
CA PRO A 189 67.10 -40.15 10.27
C PRO A 189 68.60 -40.11 9.95
N ASN A 190 69.33 -40.86 10.71
CA ASN A 190 70.75 -41.20 10.46
C ASN A 190 70.89 -42.11 9.24
#